data_55cf7571eb580424f3f040dc570a79d7
#
_entry.id   55cf7571eb580424f3f040dc570a79d7
#
_cell.length_a   1.000
_cell.length_b   1.000
_cell.length_c   1.000
_cell.angle_alpha   90.00
_cell.angle_beta   90.00
_cell.angle_gamma   90.00
#
_symmetry.space_group_name_H-M   'P 1'
#
loop_
_entity.id
_entity.type
_entity.pdbx_description
1 polymer ?
#
loop_
_entity_poly.entity_id
_entity_poly.type
_entity_poly.pdbx_seq_one_letter_code
_entity_poly.pdbx_strand_id
1 'polypeptide(L)' 'APECSLADREKEQILATIEACHGNKSKAAQQLGISRRTVHRRLHDWGMT' A
#
# COMPACT_ATOMS: atom_id res chain seq x y z
N ALA A 1 12.04 18.81 9.23
CA ALA A 1 11.63 17.74 8.35
C ALA A 1 10.12 17.60 8.38
N PRO A 2 9.53 17.37 7.24
CA PRO A 2 8.09 17.16 7.21
C PRO A 2 7.78 15.92 8.01
N GLU A 3 6.87 16.06 8.93
CA GLU A 3 6.44 14.91 9.65
C GLU A 3 5.73 13.98 8.73
N CYS A 4 6.12 12.74 8.77
CA CYS A 4 5.37 11.72 8.08
C CYS A 4 4.06 11.55 8.80
N SER A 5 2.98 11.95 8.18
CA SER A 5 1.68 11.70 8.75
C SER A 5 1.44 10.19 8.77
N LEU A 6 0.44 9.76 9.53
CA LEU A 6 0.09 8.34 9.54
C LEU A 6 -0.25 7.87 8.14
N ALA A 7 -0.86 8.73 7.35
CA ALA A 7 -1.21 8.37 5.97
C ALA A 7 0.04 8.12 5.13
N ASP A 8 1.08 8.92 5.33
CA ASP A 8 2.32 8.75 4.59
C ASP A 8 3.02 7.45 4.97
N ARG A 9 3.02 7.12 6.25
CA ARG A 9 3.60 5.86 6.71
C ARG A 9 2.85 4.67 6.16
N GLU A 10 1.53 4.76 6.15
CA GLU A 10 0.71 3.71 5.60
C GLU A 10 1.02 3.50 4.12
N LYS A 11 1.14 4.60 3.38
CA LYS A 11 1.48 4.54 1.97
C LYS A 11 2.82 3.84 1.75
N GLU A 12 3.84 4.25 2.49
CA GLU A 12 5.16 3.65 2.36
C GLU A 12 5.12 2.16 2.66
N GLN A 13 4.41 1.78 3.71
CA GLN A 13 4.32 0.39 4.09
C GLN A 13 3.63 -0.44 3.02
N ILE A 14 2.54 0.06 2.49
CA ILE A 14 1.80 -0.65 1.44
C ILE A 14 2.68 -0.79 0.20
N LEU A 15 3.32 0.29 -0.22
CA LEU A 15 4.16 0.26 -1.41
C LEU A 15 5.34 -0.68 -1.23
N ALA A 16 5.99 -0.63 -0.07
CA ALA A 16 7.11 -1.52 0.21
C ALA A 16 6.67 -2.99 0.19
N THR A 17 5.50 -3.27 0.73
CA THR A 17 4.98 -4.63 0.73
C THR A 17 4.67 -5.09 -0.68
N ILE A 18 4.09 -4.22 -1.50
CA ILE A 18 3.80 -4.56 -2.90
C ILE A 18 5.09 -4.86 -3.65
N GLU A 19 6.12 -4.06 -3.43
CA GLU A 19 7.41 -4.29 -4.07
C GLU A 19 8.02 -5.62 -3.61
N ALA A 20 7.92 -5.92 -2.34
CA ALA A 20 8.43 -7.18 -1.81
C ALA A 20 7.69 -8.38 -2.40
N CYS A 21 6.46 -8.17 -2.83
CA CYS A 21 5.65 -9.19 -3.47
C CYS A 21 5.73 -9.14 -5.00
N HIS A 22 6.72 -8.42 -5.53
CA HIS A 22 6.93 -8.31 -6.98
C HIS A 22 5.71 -7.74 -7.71
N GLY A 23 5.03 -6.80 -7.09
CA GLY A 23 3.85 -6.18 -7.68
C GLY A 23 2.56 -6.96 -7.48
N ASN A 24 2.61 -8.05 -6.72
CA ASN A 24 1.42 -8.85 -6.46
C ASN A 24 0.58 -8.20 -5.35
N LYS A 25 -0.43 -7.46 -5.76
CA LYS A 25 -1.27 -6.73 -4.82
C LYS A 25 -2.07 -7.65 -3.92
N SER A 26 -2.49 -8.79 -4.44
CA SER A 26 -3.25 -9.76 -3.64
C SER A 26 -2.40 -10.27 -2.48
N LYS A 27 -1.16 -10.63 -2.77
CA LYS A 27 -0.26 -11.14 -1.75
C LYS A 27 0.10 -10.04 -0.75
N ALA A 28 0.33 -8.84 -1.24
CA ALA A 28 0.61 -7.70 -0.38
C ALA A 28 -0.55 -7.46 0.59
N ALA A 29 -1.78 -7.53 0.09
CA ALA A 29 -2.95 -7.36 0.94
C ALA A 29 -3.01 -8.42 2.03
N GLN A 30 -2.69 -9.67 1.69
CA GLN A 30 -2.64 -10.73 2.69
C GLN A 30 -1.61 -10.44 3.77
N GLN A 31 -0.43 -10.00 3.38
CA GLN A 31 0.62 -9.69 4.35
C GLN A 31 0.24 -8.51 5.23
N LEU A 32 -0.46 -7.55 4.67
CA LEU A 32 -0.90 -6.38 5.42
C LEU A 32 -2.14 -6.63 6.27
N GLY A 33 -2.82 -7.75 6.04
CA GLY A 33 -4.04 -8.06 6.77
C GLY A 33 -5.24 -7.26 6.31
N ILE A 34 -5.22 -6.80 5.05
CA ILE A 34 -6.32 -6.04 4.47
C ILE A 34 -6.79 -6.72 3.20
N SER A 35 -7.91 -6.28 2.66
CA SER A 35 -8.42 -6.87 1.43
C SER A 35 -7.69 -6.28 0.22
N ARG A 36 -7.68 -7.05 -0.87
CA ARG A 36 -7.12 -6.57 -2.13
C ARG A 36 -7.83 -5.31 -2.59
N ARG A 37 -9.13 -5.25 -2.36
CA ARG A 37 -9.92 -4.08 -2.72
C ARG A 37 -9.41 -2.83 -2.02
N THR A 38 -9.04 -2.97 -0.75
CA THR A 38 -8.49 -1.85 0.00
C THR A 38 -7.16 -1.39 -0.61
N VAL A 39 -6.31 -2.32 -1.00
CA VAL A 39 -5.05 -1.98 -1.66
C VAL A 39 -5.31 -1.21 -2.95
N HIS A 40 -6.21 -1.71 -3.79
CA HIS A 40 -6.56 -1.04 -5.04
C HIS A 40 -7.10 0.36 -4.80
N ARG A 41 -7.97 0.51 -3.83
CA ARG A 41 -8.55 1.79 -3.49
C ARG A 41 -7.47 2.79 -3.07
N ARG A 42 -6.54 2.34 -2.23
CA ARG A 42 -5.44 3.20 -1.79
C ARG A 42 -4.57 3.63 -2.95
N LEU A 43 -4.23 2.68 -3.81
CA LEU A 43 -3.41 3.00 -4.98
C LEU A 43 -4.12 3.99 -5.90
N HIS A 44 -5.40 3.83 -6.07
CA HIS A 44 -6.19 4.76 -6.87
C HIS A 44 -6.16 6.17 -6.27
N ASP A 45 -6.34 6.26 -4.95
CA ASP A 45 -6.30 7.55 -4.26
C ASP A 45 -4.95 8.24 -4.40
N TRP A 46 -3.90 7.45 -4.53
CA TRP A 46 -2.55 8.01 -4.70
C TRP A 46 -2.20 8.25 -6.17
N GLY A 47 -3.10 7.94 -7.07
CA GLY A 47 -2.86 8.11 -8.49
C GLY A 47 -1.87 7.14 -9.08
N MET A 48 -1.77 5.96 -8.51
CA MET A 48 -0.77 4.97 -8.92
C MET A 48 -1.34 3.82 -9.74
N THR A 49 -2.60 3.88 -10.07
CA THR A 49 -3.21 2.85 -10.92
C THR A 49 -3.87 3.48 -12.12
#